data_ec1b9bacaacc527253415f97aa04e290
#
_entry.id   ec1b9bacaacc527253415f97aa04e290
#
_cell.length_a   1.000
_cell.length_b   1.000
_cell.length_c   1.000
_cell.angle_alpha   90.00
_cell.angle_beta   90.00
_cell.angle_gamma   90.00
#
_symmetry.space_group_name_H-M   'P 1'
#
loop_
_entity.id
_entity.type
_entity.pdbx_description
1 polymer ?
#
loop_
_entity_poly.entity_id
_entity_poly.type
_entity_poly.pdbx_seq_one_letter_code
_entity_poly.pdbx_strand_id
1 'polypeptide(L)'
;YILHELQRTNDRADYPDLTDEEFANFRNVATTGMGKNLLYRGSSPINPQLGRSGYADAALKKAGVTVIMNLADSEADAKAYEGFADTYYAGQKVIYLNLGVDFTAPEFQAGLADGLRFFAANKGVYYVHCTEGKDRAGFVNALLECLMGATFNEVVEDYMTTYYNYYGVEPGTDKYTAIAESNIIKTLQTAFGVEDLSKADLQKGAKDYMKAIGLTDAEITSLMTNLGYKAPATGDTGVVLYVGLAVLALTGGVFVARRKELF
;
A
#
# COMPACT_ATOMS: atom_id res chain seq x y z
N TYR A 1 -25.21 -6.05 10.99
CA TYR A 1 -26.31 -5.08 11.19
C TYR A 1 -25.95 -3.70 10.67
N ILE A 2 -24.76 -3.18 10.97
CA ILE A 2 -24.32 -1.84 10.57
C ILE A 2 -24.08 -1.74 9.05
N LEU A 3 -23.62 -2.81 8.40
CA LEU A 3 -23.34 -2.84 6.96
C LEU A 3 -24.59 -2.68 6.08
N HIS A 4 -25.77 -3.08 6.53
CA HIS A 4 -27.01 -2.93 5.78
C HIS A 4 -27.53 -1.50 5.69
N GLU A 5 -27.03 -0.59 6.52
CA GLU A 5 -27.38 0.83 6.47
C GLU A 5 -26.42 1.68 5.63
N LEU A 6 -25.32 1.09 5.14
CA LEU A 6 -24.36 1.79 4.31
C LEU A 6 -24.83 1.85 2.86
N GLN A 7 -25.20 3.03 2.40
CA GLN A 7 -25.65 3.27 1.04
C GLN A 7 -24.74 4.28 0.35
N ARG A 8 -24.44 4.03 -0.91
CA ARG A 8 -23.76 4.97 -1.79
C ARG A 8 -24.45 5.00 -3.14
N THR A 9 -24.23 6.07 -3.87
CA THR A 9 -24.58 6.16 -5.30
C THR A 9 -23.30 6.22 -6.14
N ASN A 10 -23.47 6.12 -7.45
CA ASN A 10 -22.38 6.24 -8.41
C ASN A 10 -22.44 7.59 -9.15
N ASP A 11 -23.36 8.47 -8.78
CA ASP A 11 -23.49 9.80 -9.37
C ASP A 11 -22.65 10.81 -8.58
N ARG A 12 -21.76 11.50 -9.30
CA ARG A 12 -20.93 12.57 -8.73
C ARG A 12 -21.77 13.69 -8.10
N ALA A 13 -22.94 13.96 -8.66
CA ALA A 13 -23.83 15.03 -8.19
C ALA A 13 -24.39 14.78 -6.79
N ASP A 14 -24.44 13.52 -6.35
CA ASP A 14 -24.92 13.16 -5.01
C ASP A 14 -23.88 13.46 -3.89
N TYR A 15 -22.68 13.90 -4.27
CA TYR A 15 -21.57 14.20 -3.36
C TYR A 15 -21.07 15.64 -3.55
N PRO A 16 -21.92 16.66 -3.38
CA PRO A 16 -21.56 18.06 -3.68
C PRO A 16 -20.44 18.60 -2.78
N ASP A 17 -20.27 18.05 -1.59
CA ASP A 17 -19.29 18.51 -0.60
C ASP A 17 -17.91 17.85 -0.78
N LEU A 18 -17.81 16.82 -1.61
CA LEU A 18 -16.54 16.16 -1.91
C LEU A 18 -15.85 16.79 -3.14
N THR A 19 -14.54 16.83 -3.10
CA THR A 19 -13.73 17.07 -4.31
C THR A 19 -13.82 15.86 -5.26
N ASP A 20 -13.35 16.00 -6.48
CA ASP A 20 -13.30 14.90 -7.44
C ASP A 20 -12.37 13.77 -6.99
N GLU A 21 -11.26 14.12 -6.34
CA GLU A 21 -10.35 13.17 -5.75
C GLU A 21 -11.01 12.39 -4.59
N GLU A 22 -11.70 13.08 -3.68
CA GLU A 22 -12.42 12.43 -2.57
C GLU A 22 -13.57 11.55 -3.08
N PHE A 23 -14.31 11.98 -4.10
CA PHE A 23 -15.31 11.15 -4.75
C PHE A 23 -14.70 9.87 -5.35
N ALA A 24 -13.53 9.95 -5.97
CA ALA A 24 -12.76 8.80 -6.43
C ALA A 24 -12.08 8.02 -5.31
N ASN A 25 -12.28 8.40 -4.05
CA ASN A 25 -11.57 7.85 -2.89
C ASN A 25 -10.04 7.96 -3.03
N PHE A 26 -9.57 8.88 -3.88
CA PHE A 26 -8.16 9.09 -4.19
C PHE A 26 -7.52 10.00 -3.16
N ARG A 27 -6.39 9.57 -2.59
CA ARG A 27 -5.62 10.37 -1.64
C ARG A 27 -4.17 9.95 -1.54
N ASN A 28 -3.33 10.89 -1.12
CA ASN A 28 -1.96 10.60 -0.68
C ASN A 28 -1.99 9.90 0.67
N VAL A 29 -1.24 8.82 0.81
CA VAL A 29 -0.97 8.18 2.10
C VAL A 29 0.22 8.90 2.74
N ALA A 30 -0.07 9.76 3.71
CA ALA A 30 0.91 10.68 4.31
C ALA A 30 1.12 10.44 5.81
N THR A 31 0.98 9.20 6.25
CA THR A 31 1.16 8.79 7.64
C THR A 31 2.64 8.85 8.07
N THR A 32 2.89 8.81 9.37
CA THR A 32 4.25 8.87 9.93
C THR A 32 5.18 7.87 9.24
N GLY A 33 6.39 8.32 8.90
CA GLY A 33 7.42 7.54 8.22
C GLY A 33 7.27 7.44 6.70
N MET A 34 6.06 7.68 6.15
CA MET A 34 5.82 7.69 4.71
C MET A 34 6.40 8.95 4.06
N GLY A 35 7.05 8.78 2.92
CA GLY A 35 7.53 9.90 2.13
C GLY A 35 6.39 10.72 1.53
N LYS A 36 6.57 12.03 1.43
CA LYS A 36 5.54 12.92 0.89
C LYS A 36 5.30 12.65 -0.58
N ASN A 37 4.02 12.54 -0.97
CA ASN A 37 3.59 12.38 -2.36
C ASN A 37 4.22 11.17 -3.07
N LEU A 38 4.47 10.10 -2.35
CA LEU A 38 5.05 8.86 -2.89
C LEU A 38 4.04 7.73 -3.02
N LEU A 39 3.11 7.59 -2.08
CA LEU A 39 2.08 6.55 -2.10
C LEU A 39 0.69 7.18 -2.14
N TYR A 40 -0.12 6.69 -3.06
CA TYR A 40 -1.53 7.06 -3.21
C TYR A 40 -2.40 5.81 -3.19
N ARG A 41 -3.65 5.99 -2.83
CA ARG A 41 -4.67 4.94 -2.86
C ARG A 41 -6.00 5.50 -3.36
N GLY A 42 -6.89 4.62 -3.84
CA GLY A 42 -8.24 5.00 -4.24
C GLY A 42 -8.98 3.91 -5.00
N SER A 43 -10.06 4.31 -5.69
CA SER A 43 -10.87 3.45 -6.54
C SER A 43 -10.16 3.12 -7.86
N SER A 44 -10.71 2.14 -8.60
CA SER A 44 -10.17 1.76 -9.91
C SER A 44 -10.21 2.92 -10.91
N PRO A 45 -9.08 3.24 -11.55
CA PRO A 45 -9.02 4.27 -12.59
C PRO A 45 -9.54 3.81 -13.95
N ILE A 46 -9.87 2.52 -14.07
CA ILE A 46 -10.21 1.89 -15.37
C ILE A 46 -11.56 1.17 -15.35
N ASN A 47 -12.03 0.69 -14.18
CA ASN A 47 -13.31 0.02 -14.07
C ASN A 47 -14.45 1.05 -13.96
N PRO A 48 -15.35 1.16 -14.95
CA PRO A 48 -16.42 2.17 -14.98
C PRO A 48 -17.58 1.88 -14.02
N GLN A 49 -17.61 0.70 -13.40
CA GLN A 49 -18.76 0.21 -12.62
C GLN A 49 -19.24 1.17 -11.53
N LEU A 50 -18.34 1.95 -10.95
CA LEU A 50 -18.66 2.86 -9.84
C LEU A 50 -18.80 4.32 -10.24
N GLY A 51 -18.73 4.64 -11.54
CA GLY A 51 -18.77 6.02 -12.03
C GLY A 51 -17.59 6.90 -11.56
N ARG A 52 -16.52 6.31 -11.07
CA ARG A 52 -15.38 7.02 -10.46
C ARG A 52 -14.08 6.94 -11.25
N SER A 53 -14.01 6.04 -12.23
CA SER A 53 -12.76 5.73 -12.95
C SER A 53 -12.13 6.95 -13.62
N GLY A 54 -12.91 7.78 -14.28
CA GLY A 54 -12.40 8.99 -14.93
C GLY A 54 -11.80 10.01 -13.94
N TYR A 55 -12.41 10.17 -12.78
CA TYR A 55 -11.89 11.04 -11.71
C TYR A 55 -10.61 10.47 -11.11
N ALA A 56 -10.57 9.15 -10.89
CA ALA A 56 -9.37 8.48 -10.40
C ALA A 56 -8.21 8.58 -11.40
N ASP A 57 -8.45 8.36 -12.69
CA ASP A 57 -7.40 8.47 -13.73
C ASP A 57 -6.85 9.90 -13.86
N ALA A 58 -7.74 10.90 -13.81
CA ALA A 58 -7.32 12.31 -13.79
C ALA A 58 -6.46 12.63 -12.55
N ALA A 59 -6.83 12.09 -11.39
CA ALA A 59 -6.06 12.26 -10.15
C ALA A 59 -4.68 11.58 -10.23
N LEU A 60 -4.59 10.36 -10.81
CA LEU A 60 -3.31 9.70 -11.07
C LEU A 60 -2.37 10.58 -11.90
N LYS A 61 -2.88 11.13 -12.99
CA LYS A 61 -2.12 12.02 -13.88
C LYS A 61 -1.63 13.26 -13.15
N LYS A 62 -2.50 13.90 -12.38
CA LYS A 62 -2.18 15.10 -11.58
C LYS A 62 -1.10 14.82 -10.53
N ALA A 63 -1.17 13.65 -9.88
CA ALA A 63 -0.20 13.22 -8.87
C ALA A 63 1.12 12.69 -9.47
N GLY A 64 1.18 12.44 -10.77
CA GLY A 64 2.36 11.90 -11.44
C GLY A 64 2.64 10.43 -11.08
N VAL A 65 1.59 9.63 -10.83
CA VAL A 65 1.72 8.20 -10.54
C VAL A 65 2.35 7.47 -11.71
N THR A 66 3.32 6.60 -11.44
CA THR A 66 4.07 5.85 -12.47
C THR A 66 4.14 4.36 -12.22
N VAL A 67 3.86 3.90 -10.99
CA VAL A 67 3.92 2.48 -10.59
C VAL A 67 2.63 2.11 -9.87
N ILE A 68 1.92 1.10 -10.37
CA ILE A 68 0.56 0.78 -9.92
C ILE A 68 0.45 -0.68 -9.52
N MET A 69 -0.18 -0.93 -8.38
CA MET A 69 -0.62 -2.25 -7.92
C MET A 69 -2.13 -2.37 -8.07
N ASN A 70 -2.56 -3.13 -9.07
CA ASN A 70 -3.97 -3.47 -9.29
C ASN A 70 -4.29 -4.79 -8.61
N LEU A 71 -5.03 -4.72 -7.53
CA LEU A 71 -5.41 -5.88 -6.72
C LEU A 71 -6.64 -6.61 -7.26
N ALA A 72 -7.42 -5.98 -8.16
CA ALA A 72 -8.75 -6.45 -8.52
C ALA A 72 -8.80 -7.23 -9.83
N ASP A 73 -8.05 -6.79 -10.84
CA ASP A 73 -8.22 -7.27 -12.20
C ASP A 73 -7.03 -8.13 -12.65
N SER A 74 -7.28 -9.09 -13.55
CA SER A 74 -6.24 -9.61 -14.43
C SER A 74 -5.87 -8.57 -15.48
N GLU A 75 -4.70 -8.71 -16.09
CA GLU A 75 -4.29 -7.81 -17.18
C GLU A 75 -5.29 -7.86 -18.37
N ALA A 76 -5.81 -9.05 -18.67
CA ALA A 76 -6.78 -9.22 -19.75
C ALA A 76 -8.11 -8.51 -19.43
N ASP A 77 -8.63 -8.65 -18.21
CA ASP A 77 -9.86 -7.98 -17.78
C ASP A 77 -9.70 -6.47 -17.77
N ALA A 78 -8.56 -5.98 -17.24
CA ALA A 78 -8.25 -4.56 -17.19
C ALA A 78 -8.23 -3.93 -18.60
N LYS A 79 -7.56 -4.59 -19.55
CA LYS A 79 -7.47 -4.12 -20.94
C LYS A 79 -8.79 -4.23 -21.70
N ALA A 80 -9.74 -5.02 -21.21
CA ALA A 80 -11.06 -5.17 -21.83
C ALA A 80 -12.04 -4.05 -21.46
N TYR A 81 -11.74 -3.22 -20.44
CA TYR A 81 -12.59 -2.08 -20.14
C TYR A 81 -12.61 -1.08 -21.29
N GLU A 82 -13.82 -0.58 -21.60
CA GLU A 82 -13.99 0.43 -22.64
C GLU A 82 -13.17 1.70 -22.33
N GLY A 83 -12.43 2.20 -23.30
CA GLY A 83 -11.59 3.39 -23.17
C GLY A 83 -10.27 3.16 -22.43
N PHE A 84 -9.91 1.91 -22.04
CA PHE A 84 -8.67 1.62 -21.33
C PHE A 84 -7.44 2.24 -21.99
N ALA A 85 -7.29 2.09 -23.31
CA ALA A 85 -6.13 2.58 -24.05
C ALA A 85 -5.95 4.10 -24.02
N ASP A 86 -7.03 4.85 -23.75
CA ASP A 86 -7.04 6.32 -23.72
C ASP A 86 -6.75 6.87 -22.31
N THR A 87 -6.66 6.01 -21.29
CA THR A 87 -6.38 6.43 -19.92
C THR A 87 -4.90 6.76 -19.69
N TYR A 88 -4.64 7.67 -18.75
CA TYR A 88 -3.28 7.88 -18.23
C TYR A 88 -2.69 6.59 -17.64
N TYR A 89 -3.54 5.81 -16.97
CA TYR A 89 -3.22 4.53 -16.37
C TYR A 89 -2.55 3.55 -17.36
N ALA A 90 -3.05 3.44 -18.59
CA ALA A 90 -2.56 2.49 -19.59
C ALA A 90 -1.09 2.69 -19.95
N GLY A 91 -0.56 3.90 -19.78
CA GLY A 91 0.85 4.24 -20.03
C GLY A 91 1.78 3.98 -18.86
N GLN A 92 1.25 3.51 -17.71
CA GLN A 92 2.04 3.35 -16.50
C GLN A 92 2.53 1.91 -16.31
N LYS A 93 3.48 1.73 -15.38
CA LYS A 93 3.97 0.41 -15.00
C LYS A 93 3.02 -0.23 -14.00
N VAL A 94 2.31 -1.28 -14.40
CA VAL A 94 1.26 -1.93 -13.60
C VAL A 94 1.58 -3.39 -13.36
N ILE A 95 1.37 -3.84 -12.11
CA ILE A 95 1.20 -5.26 -11.78
C ILE A 95 -0.28 -5.56 -11.57
N TYR A 96 -0.78 -6.58 -12.26
CA TYR A 96 -2.17 -7.03 -12.18
C TYR A 96 -2.21 -8.33 -11.38
N LEU A 97 -2.90 -8.33 -10.23
CA LEU A 97 -2.83 -9.43 -9.27
C LEU A 97 -4.11 -10.27 -9.21
N ASN A 98 -5.25 -9.72 -9.62
CA ASN A 98 -6.54 -10.42 -9.63
C ASN A 98 -6.83 -11.20 -8.33
N LEU A 99 -6.68 -10.53 -7.17
CA LEU A 99 -6.83 -11.15 -5.86
C LEU A 99 -8.29 -11.19 -5.43
N GLY A 100 -8.66 -12.26 -4.73
CA GLY A 100 -9.90 -12.35 -3.98
C GLY A 100 -9.93 -11.42 -2.76
N VAL A 101 -10.94 -11.60 -1.90
CA VAL A 101 -11.13 -10.79 -0.68
C VAL A 101 -10.77 -11.54 0.61
N ASP A 102 -10.36 -12.79 0.51
CA ASP A 102 -9.87 -13.56 1.65
C ASP A 102 -8.37 -13.30 1.86
N PHE A 103 -8.05 -12.43 2.80
CA PHE A 103 -6.68 -12.02 3.11
C PHE A 103 -5.83 -13.14 3.75
N THR A 104 -6.47 -14.22 4.19
CA THR A 104 -5.79 -15.39 4.76
C THR A 104 -5.51 -16.49 3.72
N ALA A 105 -6.10 -16.39 2.54
CA ALA A 105 -5.92 -17.36 1.47
C ALA A 105 -4.46 -17.37 0.96
N PRO A 106 -3.86 -18.55 0.76
CA PRO A 106 -2.48 -18.65 0.24
C PRO A 106 -2.28 -17.92 -1.09
N GLU A 107 -3.29 -17.93 -1.96
CA GLU A 107 -3.27 -17.25 -3.26
C GLU A 107 -3.22 -15.72 -3.10
N PHE A 108 -3.97 -15.18 -2.12
CA PHE A 108 -3.92 -13.76 -1.79
C PHE A 108 -2.54 -13.39 -1.28
N GLN A 109 -1.99 -14.16 -0.34
CA GLN A 109 -0.69 -13.89 0.27
C GLN A 109 0.45 -13.97 -0.75
N ALA A 110 0.42 -14.96 -1.65
CA ALA A 110 1.41 -15.10 -2.72
C ALA A 110 1.34 -13.92 -3.71
N GLY A 111 0.16 -13.55 -4.16
CA GLY A 111 -0.03 -12.42 -5.06
C GLY A 111 0.34 -11.08 -4.41
N LEU A 112 0.02 -10.89 -3.13
CA LEU A 112 0.45 -9.71 -2.38
C LEU A 112 1.99 -9.64 -2.29
N ALA A 113 2.65 -10.76 -2.03
CA ALA A 113 4.12 -10.81 -2.02
C ALA A 113 4.70 -10.37 -3.36
N ASP A 114 4.12 -10.79 -4.48
CA ASP A 114 4.55 -10.36 -5.82
C ASP A 114 4.32 -8.86 -6.04
N GLY A 115 3.20 -8.32 -5.61
CA GLY A 115 2.91 -6.89 -5.63
C GLY A 115 3.91 -6.05 -4.83
N LEU A 116 4.26 -6.50 -3.64
CA LEU A 116 5.24 -5.82 -2.78
C LEU A 116 6.66 -5.89 -3.36
N ARG A 117 7.06 -7.03 -3.95
CA ARG A 117 8.33 -7.15 -4.70
C ARG A 117 8.37 -6.24 -5.91
N PHE A 118 7.25 -6.12 -6.60
CA PHE A 118 7.14 -5.20 -7.74
C PHE A 118 7.38 -3.74 -7.32
N PHE A 119 6.81 -3.31 -6.20
CA PHE A 119 7.09 -1.98 -5.64
C PHE A 119 8.53 -1.83 -5.17
N ALA A 120 9.10 -2.86 -4.54
CA ALA A 120 10.50 -2.87 -4.12
C ALA A 120 11.48 -2.75 -5.31
N ALA A 121 11.14 -3.36 -6.45
CA ALA A 121 11.97 -3.38 -7.66
C ALA A 121 11.79 -2.16 -8.56
N ASN A 122 10.71 -1.40 -8.43
CA ASN A 122 10.37 -0.30 -9.34
C ASN A 122 10.20 1.02 -8.58
N LYS A 123 11.12 1.95 -8.78
CA LYS A 123 11.05 3.29 -8.19
C LYS A 123 10.06 4.18 -8.94
N GLY A 124 9.25 4.95 -8.20
CA GLY A 124 8.31 5.87 -8.80
C GLY A 124 7.38 6.51 -7.79
N VAL A 125 6.28 7.04 -8.25
CA VAL A 125 5.12 7.45 -7.46
C VAL A 125 4.10 6.32 -7.55
N TYR A 126 3.66 5.83 -6.42
CA TYR A 126 2.92 4.58 -6.30
C TYR A 126 1.42 4.78 -6.16
N TYR A 127 0.65 3.87 -6.71
CA TYR A 127 -0.78 3.78 -6.50
C TYR A 127 -1.22 2.34 -6.20
N VAL A 128 -1.98 2.18 -5.13
CA VAL A 128 -2.60 0.89 -4.78
C VAL A 128 -4.11 1.02 -4.92
N HIS A 129 -4.72 0.16 -5.73
CA HIS A 129 -6.17 0.14 -5.89
C HIS A 129 -6.75 -1.27 -6.01
N CYS A 130 -8.03 -1.36 -5.76
CA CYS A 130 -8.88 -2.46 -6.18
C CYS A 130 -10.10 -1.87 -6.91
N THR A 131 -11.28 -2.45 -6.84
CA THR A 131 -12.48 -1.85 -7.44
C THR A 131 -12.89 -0.55 -6.73
N GLU A 132 -13.12 -0.62 -5.43
CA GLU A 132 -13.55 0.52 -4.59
C GLU A 132 -12.38 1.27 -3.92
N GLY A 133 -11.21 0.66 -3.85
CA GLY A 133 -10.12 1.17 -3.02
C GLY A 133 -10.37 0.99 -1.52
N LYS A 134 -11.34 0.16 -1.13
CA LYS A 134 -11.83 -0.01 0.24
C LYS A 134 -11.16 -1.19 0.95
N ASP A 135 -11.49 -2.42 0.56
CA ASP A 135 -11.14 -3.61 1.34
C ASP A 135 -9.73 -4.12 1.02
N ARG A 136 -9.47 -4.62 -0.18
CA ARG A 136 -8.13 -5.12 -0.59
C ARG A 136 -7.09 -4.01 -0.54
N ALA A 137 -7.38 -2.87 -1.15
CA ALA A 137 -6.51 -1.70 -1.10
C ALA A 137 -6.40 -1.14 0.33
N GLY A 138 -7.46 -1.23 1.12
CA GLY A 138 -7.46 -0.83 2.54
C GLY A 138 -6.45 -1.64 3.35
N PHE A 139 -6.48 -2.96 3.23
CA PHE A 139 -5.54 -3.84 3.92
C PHE A 139 -4.08 -3.59 3.48
N VAL A 140 -3.84 -3.54 2.16
CA VAL A 140 -2.48 -3.36 1.64
C VAL A 140 -1.88 -2.01 2.05
N ASN A 141 -2.66 -0.92 1.98
CA ASN A 141 -2.17 0.38 2.43
C ASN A 141 -1.92 0.40 3.94
N ALA A 142 -2.83 -0.13 4.75
CA ALA A 142 -2.63 -0.24 6.20
C ALA A 142 -1.34 -1.03 6.54
N LEU A 143 -1.07 -2.11 5.81
CA LEU A 143 0.16 -2.89 5.97
C LEU A 143 1.41 -2.04 5.62
N LEU A 144 1.37 -1.26 4.54
CA LEU A 144 2.46 -0.36 4.15
C LEU A 144 2.64 0.77 5.16
N GLU A 145 1.57 1.35 5.67
CA GLU A 145 1.59 2.37 6.72
C GLU A 145 2.23 1.83 8.01
N CYS A 146 1.83 0.64 8.46
CA CYS A 146 2.46 -0.04 9.59
C CYS A 146 3.95 -0.27 9.35
N LEU A 147 4.33 -0.75 8.17
CA LEU A 147 5.73 -0.98 7.79
C LEU A 147 6.58 0.31 7.90
N MET A 148 5.99 1.44 7.53
CA MET A 148 6.67 2.74 7.53
C MET A 148 6.73 3.41 8.91
N GLY A 149 6.00 2.90 9.89
CA GLY A 149 6.02 3.38 11.28
C GLY A 149 4.85 4.29 11.65
N ALA A 150 3.74 4.18 10.92
CA ALA A 150 2.50 4.88 11.29
C ALA A 150 2.00 4.45 12.67
N THR A 151 1.34 5.37 13.35
CA THR A 151 0.65 5.08 14.60
C THR A 151 -0.66 4.32 14.34
N PHE A 152 -1.16 3.64 15.36
CA PHE A 152 -2.46 2.96 15.29
C PHE A 152 -3.59 3.89 14.80
N ASN A 153 -3.67 5.10 15.36
CA ASN A 153 -4.70 6.05 14.98
C ASN A 153 -4.59 6.49 13.52
N GLU A 154 -3.38 6.77 13.02
CA GLU A 154 -3.17 7.13 11.60
C GLU A 154 -3.65 6.04 10.64
N VAL A 155 -3.35 4.78 10.95
CA VAL A 155 -3.79 3.64 10.12
C VAL A 155 -5.31 3.51 10.10
N VAL A 156 -5.95 3.63 11.26
CA VAL A 156 -7.42 3.59 11.37
C VAL A 156 -8.06 4.76 10.65
N GLU A 157 -7.56 5.97 10.83
CA GLU A 157 -8.08 7.20 10.21
C GLU A 157 -7.97 7.14 8.68
N ASP A 158 -6.83 6.72 8.14
CA ASP A 158 -6.69 6.57 6.69
C ASP A 158 -7.68 5.53 6.14
N TYR A 159 -7.75 4.36 6.78
CA TYR A 159 -8.71 3.34 6.36
C TYR A 159 -10.15 3.86 6.38
N MET A 160 -10.56 4.52 7.45
CA MET A 160 -11.91 5.01 7.65
C MET A 160 -12.27 6.23 6.78
N THR A 161 -11.29 6.94 6.24
CA THR A 161 -11.52 7.99 5.23
C THR A 161 -12.31 7.46 4.03
N THR A 162 -12.13 6.19 3.64
CA THR A 162 -12.94 5.54 2.61
C THR A 162 -14.42 5.49 2.99
N TYR A 163 -14.73 5.22 4.24
CA TYR A 163 -16.12 5.16 4.72
C TYR A 163 -16.76 6.54 4.81
N TYR A 164 -15.98 7.57 5.09
CA TYR A 164 -16.43 8.95 4.97
C TYR A 164 -16.74 9.29 3.50
N ASN A 165 -15.81 9.04 2.58
CA ASN A 165 -15.94 9.39 1.17
C ASN A 165 -17.11 8.67 0.48
N TYR A 166 -17.37 7.42 0.83
CA TYR A 166 -18.44 6.63 0.21
C TYR A 166 -19.79 6.74 0.91
N TYR A 167 -19.80 6.87 2.23
CA TYR A 167 -20.99 6.66 3.05
C TYR A 167 -21.24 7.77 4.06
N GLY A 168 -20.41 8.81 4.12
CA GLY A 168 -20.55 9.90 5.09
C GLY A 168 -20.41 9.45 6.55
N VAL A 169 -19.64 8.40 6.82
CA VAL A 169 -19.40 7.94 8.20
C VAL A 169 -18.44 8.88 8.89
N GLU A 170 -18.97 9.67 9.83
CA GLU A 170 -18.21 10.69 10.53
C GLU A 170 -17.31 10.12 11.63
N PRO A 171 -16.07 10.65 11.78
CA PRO A 171 -15.19 10.30 12.89
C PRO A 171 -15.86 10.54 14.28
N GLY A 172 -15.52 9.68 15.25
CA GLY A 172 -16.00 9.79 16.62
C GLY A 172 -17.44 9.30 16.85
N THR A 173 -18.09 8.72 15.83
CA THR A 173 -19.41 8.08 15.97
C THR A 173 -19.27 6.61 16.36
N ASP A 174 -20.30 6.04 17.02
CA ASP A 174 -20.33 4.60 17.33
C ASP A 174 -20.24 3.74 16.06
N LYS A 175 -20.84 4.21 14.97
CA LYS A 175 -20.78 3.57 13.66
C LYS A 175 -19.35 3.50 13.13
N TYR A 176 -18.60 4.60 13.22
CA TYR A 176 -17.19 4.66 12.87
C TYR A 176 -16.38 3.63 13.66
N THR A 177 -16.53 3.61 14.98
CA THR A 177 -15.82 2.70 15.88
C THR A 177 -16.14 1.24 15.54
N ALA A 178 -17.43 0.90 15.40
CA ALA A 178 -17.86 -0.46 15.12
C ALA A 178 -17.34 -0.97 13.75
N ILE A 179 -17.27 -0.11 12.72
CA ILE A 179 -16.71 -0.47 11.41
C ILE A 179 -15.20 -0.68 11.51
N ALA A 180 -14.48 0.22 12.16
CA ALA A 180 -13.03 0.11 12.32
C ALA A 180 -12.65 -1.19 13.06
N GLU A 181 -13.34 -1.50 14.16
CA GLU A 181 -13.10 -2.71 14.96
C GLU A 181 -13.40 -4.00 14.19
N SER A 182 -14.50 -4.03 13.44
CA SER A 182 -14.90 -5.25 12.70
C SER A 182 -14.11 -5.48 11.41
N ASN A 183 -13.49 -4.45 10.85
CA ASN A 183 -12.78 -4.51 9.58
C ASN A 183 -11.26 -4.44 9.77
N ILE A 184 -10.67 -3.23 9.69
CA ILE A 184 -9.23 -3.08 9.61
C ILE A 184 -8.50 -3.53 10.87
N ILE A 185 -9.05 -3.23 12.05
CA ILE A 185 -8.43 -3.62 13.32
C ILE A 185 -8.37 -5.14 13.41
N LYS A 186 -9.50 -5.82 13.19
CA LYS A 186 -9.56 -7.28 13.22
C LYS A 186 -8.67 -7.94 12.16
N THR A 187 -8.62 -7.37 10.97
CA THR A 187 -7.79 -7.90 9.88
C THR A 187 -6.31 -7.81 10.23
N LEU A 188 -5.85 -6.67 10.74
CA LEU A 188 -4.45 -6.52 11.16
C LEU A 188 -4.11 -7.34 12.41
N GLN A 189 -5.04 -7.49 13.35
CA GLN A 189 -4.87 -8.40 14.50
C GLN A 189 -4.59 -9.83 14.01
N THR A 190 -5.38 -10.30 13.05
CA THR A 190 -5.18 -11.63 12.45
C THR A 190 -3.86 -11.74 11.71
N ALA A 191 -3.53 -10.73 10.89
CA ALA A 191 -2.29 -10.73 10.09
C ALA A 191 -1.03 -10.71 10.96
N PHE A 192 -1.04 -9.97 12.06
CA PHE A 192 0.10 -9.81 12.96
C PHE A 192 0.12 -10.81 14.12
N GLY A 193 -0.95 -11.58 14.31
CA GLY A 193 -1.06 -12.53 15.41
C GLY A 193 -1.11 -11.85 16.79
N VAL A 194 -1.76 -10.70 16.90
CA VAL A 194 -1.85 -9.91 18.14
C VAL A 194 -3.30 -9.69 18.54
N GLU A 195 -3.57 -9.56 19.84
CA GLU A 195 -4.91 -9.32 20.37
C GLU A 195 -5.26 -7.82 20.43
N ASP A 196 -4.27 -6.95 20.67
CA ASP A 196 -4.46 -5.52 20.83
C ASP A 196 -3.46 -4.74 19.98
N LEU A 197 -3.92 -4.24 18.83
CA LEU A 197 -3.09 -3.46 17.90
C LEU A 197 -2.62 -2.14 18.50
N SER A 198 -3.39 -1.53 19.41
CA SER A 198 -3.05 -0.24 19.99
C SER A 198 -1.79 -0.31 20.87
N LYS A 199 -1.44 -1.51 21.30
CA LYS A 199 -0.25 -1.80 22.14
C LYS A 199 0.85 -2.55 21.39
N ALA A 200 0.58 -2.97 20.16
CA ALA A 200 1.53 -3.74 19.36
C ALA A 200 2.60 -2.85 18.71
N ASP A 201 3.78 -3.43 18.47
CA ASP A 201 4.75 -2.86 17.54
C ASP A 201 4.28 -3.13 16.11
N LEU A 202 3.57 -2.16 15.53
CA LEU A 202 2.97 -2.29 14.20
C LEU A 202 4.02 -2.46 13.10
N GLN A 203 5.17 -1.77 13.21
CA GLN A 203 6.24 -1.90 12.22
C GLN A 203 6.86 -3.28 12.24
N LYS A 204 7.09 -3.84 13.42
CA LYS A 204 7.56 -5.21 13.58
C LYS A 204 6.53 -6.21 13.03
N GLY A 205 5.25 -6.03 13.38
CA GLY A 205 4.16 -6.88 12.89
C GLY A 205 4.09 -6.92 11.37
N ALA A 206 4.19 -5.76 10.72
CA ALA A 206 4.20 -5.67 9.26
C ALA A 206 5.42 -6.36 8.63
N LYS A 207 6.61 -6.17 9.18
CA LYS A 207 7.84 -6.85 8.71
C LYS A 207 7.73 -8.37 8.87
N ASP A 208 7.26 -8.85 10.01
CA ASP A 208 7.12 -10.28 10.28
C ASP A 208 6.09 -10.91 9.33
N TYR A 209 4.95 -10.23 9.11
CA TYR A 209 3.95 -10.66 8.14
C TYR A 209 4.51 -10.74 6.72
N MET A 210 5.23 -9.72 6.27
CA MET A 210 5.85 -9.72 4.93
C MET A 210 6.86 -10.86 4.76
N LYS A 211 7.66 -11.15 5.80
CA LYS A 211 8.55 -12.31 5.79
C LYS A 211 7.77 -13.63 5.73
N ALA A 212 6.69 -13.74 6.49
CA ALA A 212 5.87 -14.95 6.51
C ALA A 212 5.23 -15.25 5.14
N ILE A 213 4.88 -14.23 4.37
CA ILE A 213 4.37 -14.39 3.00
C ILE A 213 5.49 -14.49 1.94
N GLY A 214 6.76 -14.47 2.35
CA GLY A 214 7.90 -14.82 1.52
C GLY A 214 8.81 -13.69 1.06
N LEU A 215 8.68 -12.46 1.59
CA LEU A 215 9.64 -11.39 1.28
C LEU A 215 10.93 -11.59 2.06
N THR A 216 12.05 -11.24 1.44
CA THR A 216 13.36 -11.15 2.09
C THR A 216 13.53 -9.81 2.81
N ASP A 217 14.48 -9.74 3.74
CA ASP A 217 14.85 -8.48 4.41
C ASP A 217 15.34 -7.42 3.41
N ALA A 218 16.02 -7.82 2.35
CA ALA A 218 16.48 -6.92 1.29
C ALA A 218 15.32 -6.33 0.51
N GLU A 219 14.32 -7.12 0.16
CA GLU A 219 13.10 -6.65 -0.53
C GLU A 219 12.31 -5.69 0.35
N ILE A 220 12.13 -6.01 1.63
CA ILE A 220 11.47 -5.12 2.60
C ILE A 220 12.22 -3.79 2.75
N THR A 221 13.55 -3.83 2.86
CA THR A 221 14.39 -2.63 2.95
C THR A 221 14.27 -1.78 1.69
N SER A 222 14.30 -2.39 0.51
CA SER A 222 14.11 -1.69 -0.77
C SER A 222 12.74 -1.04 -0.86
N LEU A 223 11.68 -1.75 -0.46
CA LEU A 223 10.31 -1.23 -0.40
C LEU A 223 10.22 -0.02 0.51
N MET A 224 10.74 -0.11 1.74
CA MET A 224 10.76 1.00 2.70
C MET A 224 11.52 2.21 2.13
N THR A 225 12.69 1.99 1.52
CA THR A 225 13.50 3.04 0.90
C THR A 225 12.73 3.73 -0.24
N ASN A 226 12.08 2.96 -1.10
CA ASN A 226 11.29 3.47 -2.21
C ASN A 226 10.08 4.28 -1.75
N LEU A 227 9.50 3.93 -0.60
CA LEU A 227 8.41 4.67 0.05
C LEU A 227 8.90 5.85 0.91
N GLY A 228 10.21 6.14 0.90
CA GLY A 228 10.78 7.32 1.53
C GLY A 228 11.05 7.19 3.03
N TYR A 229 11.12 5.95 3.56
CA TYR A 229 11.44 5.73 4.97
C TYR A 229 12.80 6.32 5.33
N LYS A 230 12.80 7.10 6.38
CA LYS A 230 14.02 7.61 7.02
C LYS A 230 14.04 7.04 8.44
N ALA A 231 14.99 6.18 8.73
CA ALA A 231 15.18 5.72 10.09
C ALA A 231 15.31 6.93 11.03
N PRO A 232 14.70 6.88 12.24
CA PRO A 232 14.94 7.91 13.24
C PRO A 232 16.45 8.08 13.40
N ALA A 233 16.91 9.33 13.46
CA ALA A 233 18.32 9.60 13.76
C ALA A 233 18.59 9.07 15.18
N THR A 234 19.06 7.87 15.29
CA THR A 234 19.58 7.35 16.56
C THR A 234 20.86 8.09 16.83
N GLY A 235 20.96 8.74 17.97
CA GLY A 235 22.19 9.42 18.40
C GLY A 235 23.36 8.45 18.64
N ASP A 236 23.31 7.26 18.11
CA ASP A 236 24.32 6.21 18.18
C ASP A 236 24.81 5.87 16.76
N THR A 237 25.94 6.48 16.40
CA THR A 237 26.63 6.32 15.12
C THR A 237 27.22 4.92 14.90
N GLY A 238 26.91 3.95 15.79
CA GLY A 238 27.51 2.60 15.77
C GLY A 238 26.84 1.61 14.81
N VAL A 239 25.57 1.76 14.48
CA VAL A 239 24.81 0.70 13.78
C VAL A 239 24.70 0.93 12.28
N VAL A 240 24.84 2.16 11.80
CA VAL A 240 24.74 2.46 10.34
C VAL A 240 25.98 1.97 9.57
N LEU A 241 27.11 1.73 10.24
CA LEU A 241 28.33 1.26 9.59
C LEU A 241 28.32 -0.24 9.22
N TYR A 242 27.43 -1.04 9.79
CA TYR A 242 27.44 -2.50 9.54
C TYR A 242 26.72 -2.93 8.28
N VAL A 243 25.75 -2.17 7.79
CA VAL A 243 25.01 -2.53 6.54
C VAL A 243 25.74 -2.06 5.29
N GLY A 244 26.55 -1.00 5.38
CA GLY A 244 27.38 -0.50 4.27
C GLY A 244 28.65 -1.30 4.03
N LEU A 245 29.21 -1.94 5.06
CA LEU A 245 30.48 -2.69 4.96
C LEU A 245 30.34 -4.14 4.49
N ALA A 246 29.14 -4.73 4.59
CA ALA A 246 28.92 -6.10 4.11
C ALA A 246 28.93 -6.22 2.57
N VAL A 247 28.67 -5.12 1.86
CA VAL A 247 28.68 -5.10 0.37
C VAL A 247 30.09 -4.84 -0.17
N LEU A 248 30.98 -4.21 0.61
CA LEU A 248 32.37 -3.92 0.17
C LEU A 248 33.35 -5.05 0.50
N ALA A 249 33.01 -5.97 1.42
CA ALA A 249 33.86 -7.09 1.77
C ALA A 249 33.87 -8.25 0.75
N LEU A 250 32.90 -8.29 -0.16
CA LEU A 250 32.81 -9.35 -1.19
C LEU A 250 33.50 -9.00 -2.52
N THR A 251 33.93 -7.75 -2.72
CA THR A 251 34.69 -7.35 -3.94
C THR A 251 36.17 -7.11 -3.72
N GLY A 252 36.64 -7.11 -2.46
CA GLY A 252 38.05 -6.90 -2.11
C GLY A 252 38.90 -8.15 -1.90
N GLY A 253 38.30 -9.33 -1.90
CA GLY A 253 38.97 -10.59 -1.49
C GLY A 253 39.71 -11.36 -2.56
N VAL A 254 39.82 -10.89 -3.81
CA VAL A 254 40.42 -11.67 -4.91
C VAL A 254 41.79 -11.15 -5.35
N PHE A 255 42.33 -10.08 -4.78
CA PHE A 255 43.58 -9.46 -5.30
C PHE A 255 44.83 -9.61 -4.44
N VAL A 256 44.86 -10.42 -3.38
CA VAL A 256 46.07 -10.57 -2.50
C VAL A 256 46.63 -11.99 -2.46
N ALA A 257 46.27 -12.88 -3.36
CA ALA A 257 46.82 -14.26 -3.39
C ALA A 257 47.64 -14.56 -4.64
N ARG A 258 48.44 -13.60 -5.17
CA ARG A 258 49.47 -13.90 -6.17
C ARG A 258 50.64 -12.90 -6.08
N ARG A 259 51.47 -13.07 -5.02
CA ARG A 259 52.86 -12.60 -5.07
C ARG A 259 53.63 -13.16 -3.85
N LYS A 260 54.02 -14.44 -3.92
CA LYS A 260 55.13 -15.00 -3.21
C LYS A 260 55.45 -16.35 -3.84
N GLU A 261 56.13 -16.31 -4.95
CA GLU A 261 57.08 -17.33 -5.36
C GLU A 261 57.90 -16.70 -6.47
N LEU A 262 59.06 -16.22 -6.12
CA LEU A 262 60.26 -16.04 -6.97
C LEU A 262 61.27 -15.27 -6.12
N PHE A 263 62.06 -15.99 -5.41
CA PHE A 263 63.51 -16.00 -5.11
C PHE A 263 63.79 -16.98 -4.02
#